data_4d97f3b1521afffea41034ba82d0cfb6
#
_entry.id   4d97f3b1521afffea41034ba82d0cfb6
#
_cell.length_a   1.000
_cell.length_b   1.000
_cell.length_c   1.000
_cell.angle_alpha   90.00
_cell.angle_beta   90.00
_cell.angle_gamma   90.00
#
_symmetry.space_group_name_H-M   'P 1'
#
loop_
_entity.id
_entity.type
_entity.pdbx_description
1 polymer ?
#
loop_
_entity_poly.entity_id
_entity_poly.type
_entity_poly.pdbx_seq_one_letter_code
_entity_poly.pdbx_strand_id
1 'polypeptide(L)'
;VGYDKSMMLFHMLKTRVGDVAFKQALQTFYRDNLYQQATWSDLELAFETATGTVLDGFFFQWLDRKGLARLTLAEARQSTAVLSNGQSGYRTCAKIQQDPSSLYDLNIPVEFTLADGSTSRSVVSLTTAETTGCLESAQVVRLVAVDPRFEVFRELTREERPPALSGVLAGDPIVVQYDSSAGVDSAIAQGFADAWSGVVEGRVSVLDRGSGAVTTGSAGTLVLLGDSASHRQFIEPLLRTYGVTLNAGHVSIDGTDYDLSRQFVALAM
;
A
#
# COMPACT_ATOMS: atom_id res chain seq x y z
N VAL A 1 13.66 8.28 -7.36
CA VAL A 1 13.92 8.09 -5.90
C VAL A 1 14.09 9.44 -5.19
N GLY A 2 14.80 10.43 -5.78
CA GLY A 2 15.03 11.71 -5.11
C GLY A 2 13.77 12.53 -4.84
N TYR A 3 12.89 12.66 -5.81
CA TYR A 3 11.64 13.42 -5.71
C TYR A 3 10.66 12.80 -4.71
N ASP A 4 10.44 11.50 -4.77
CA ASP A 4 9.51 10.80 -3.89
C ASP A 4 9.97 10.88 -2.43
N LYS A 5 11.27 10.68 -2.19
CA LYS A 5 11.85 10.79 -0.84
C LYS A 5 11.69 12.20 -0.27
N SER A 6 11.98 13.24 -1.08
CA SER A 6 11.82 14.63 -0.65
C SER A 6 10.37 14.97 -0.34
N MET A 7 9.43 14.54 -1.19
CA MET A 7 7.99 14.73 -0.97
C MET A 7 7.56 14.10 0.36
N MET A 8 7.96 12.85 0.62
CA MET A 8 7.61 12.16 1.86
C MET A 8 8.28 12.77 3.09
N LEU A 9 9.52 13.28 2.96
CA LEU A 9 10.19 14.02 4.03
C LEU A 9 9.38 15.26 4.42
N PHE A 10 8.96 16.07 3.46
CA PHE A 10 8.13 17.25 3.73
C PHE A 10 6.77 16.87 4.31
N HIS A 11 6.14 15.78 3.84
CA HIS A 11 4.89 15.30 4.37
C HIS A 11 5.02 14.88 5.86
N MET A 12 6.02 14.08 6.19
CA MET A 12 6.28 13.66 7.57
C MET A 12 6.68 14.83 8.47
N LEU A 13 7.49 15.76 7.95
CA LEU A 13 7.86 16.97 8.67
C LEU A 13 6.65 17.83 8.99
N LYS A 14 5.78 18.05 8.00
CA LYS A 14 4.50 18.77 8.18
C LYS A 14 3.62 18.11 9.25
N THR A 15 3.50 16.79 9.22
CA THR A 15 2.73 16.03 10.22
C THR A 15 3.34 16.18 11.62
N ARG A 16 4.68 16.22 11.72
CA ARG A 16 5.40 16.33 12.99
C ARG A 16 5.27 17.73 13.62
N VAL A 17 5.39 18.79 12.81
CA VAL A 17 5.42 20.17 13.33
C VAL A 17 4.07 20.91 13.25
N GLY A 18 3.13 20.38 12.50
CA GLY A 18 1.82 20.97 12.25
C GLY A 18 1.81 22.05 11.15
N ASP A 19 0.63 22.32 10.62
CA ASP A 19 0.44 23.17 9.43
C ASP A 19 0.95 24.61 9.61
N VAL A 20 0.73 25.18 10.78
CA VAL A 20 1.09 26.60 11.05
C VAL A 20 2.61 26.76 11.08
N ALA A 21 3.31 25.97 11.89
CA ALA A 21 4.77 26.01 11.99
C ALA A 21 5.43 25.62 10.68
N PHE A 22 4.90 24.63 9.97
CA PHE A 22 5.37 24.21 8.65
C PHE A 22 5.34 25.36 7.64
N LYS A 23 4.22 26.09 7.57
CA LYS A 23 4.09 27.23 6.67
C LYS A 23 5.04 28.38 7.07
N GLN A 24 5.15 28.67 8.35
CA GLN A 24 6.06 29.72 8.85
C GLN A 24 7.51 29.41 8.54
N ALA A 25 7.93 28.16 8.78
CA ALA A 25 9.31 27.71 8.48
C ALA A 25 9.65 27.87 6.99
N LEU A 26 8.74 27.43 6.09
CA LEU A 26 8.96 27.58 4.65
C LEU A 26 9.01 29.05 4.21
N GLN A 27 8.20 29.93 4.80
CA GLN A 27 8.23 31.37 4.52
C GLN A 27 9.55 31.99 4.98
N THR A 28 10.02 31.64 6.17
CA THR A 28 11.30 32.07 6.70
C THR A 28 12.45 31.58 5.83
N PHE A 29 12.48 30.29 5.53
CA PHE A 29 13.48 29.70 4.65
C PHE A 29 13.55 30.40 3.30
N TYR A 30 12.41 30.63 2.64
CA TYR A 30 12.35 31.32 1.36
C TYR A 30 12.87 32.75 1.45
N ARG A 31 12.43 33.53 2.45
CA ARG A 31 12.83 34.92 2.64
C ARG A 31 14.34 35.05 2.87
N ASP A 32 14.90 34.18 3.72
CA ASP A 32 16.26 34.30 4.19
C ASP A 32 17.28 33.75 3.17
N ASN A 33 16.82 32.90 2.23
CA ASN A 33 17.66 32.32 1.19
C ASN A 33 17.32 32.80 -0.23
N LEU A 34 16.56 33.89 -0.36
CA LEU A 34 16.17 34.42 -1.66
C LEU A 34 17.42 34.85 -2.48
N TYR A 35 17.55 34.33 -3.70
CA TYR A 35 18.69 34.52 -4.60
C TYR A 35 20.03 34.00 -4.07
N GLN A 36 20.04 33.13 -3.10
CA GLN A 36 21.22 32.48 -2.55
C GLN A 36 21.18 30.96 -2.76
N GLN A 37 22.35 30.31 -2.61
CA GLN A 37 22.36 28.85 -2.51
C GLN A 37 21.89 28.44 -1.13
N ALA A 38 20.86 27.59 -1.09
CA ALA A 38 20.33 27.05 0.15
C ALA A 38 20.65 25.54 0.25
N THR A 39 20.82 25.09 1.47
CA THR A 39 21.12 23.70 1.82
C THR A 39 19.99 23.09 2.66
N TRP A 40 20.06 21.79 2.91
CA TRP A 40 19.16 21.13 3.85
C TRP A 40 19.34 21.65 5.29
N SER A 41 20.55 22.05 5.68
CA SER A 41 20.80 22.64 7.01
C SER A 41 20.15 24.01 7.17
N ASP A 42 20.05 24.81 6.11
CA ASP A 42 19.31 26.08 6.17
C ASP A 42 17.80 25.84 6.33
N LEU A 43 17.30 24.79 5.68
CA LEU A 43 15.91 24.37 5.84
C LEU A 43 15.63 23.88 7.28
N GLU A 44 16.48 23.02 7.81
CA GLU A 44 16.42 22.53 9.19
C GLU A 44 16.38 23.66 10.19
N LEU A 45 17.33 24.60 10.09
CA LEU A 45 17.39 25.78 10.96
C LEU A 45 16.10 26.62 10.90
N ALA A 46 15.51 26.80 9.72
CA ALA A 46 14.24 27.52 9.58
C ALA A 46 13.09 26.78 10.29
N PHE A 47 13.05 25.44 10.23
CA PHE A 47 12.05 24.66 10.93
C PHE A 47 12.27 24.64 12.45
N GLU A 48 13.51 24.51 12.90
CA GLU A 48 13.85 24.58 14.33
C GLU A 48 13.52 25.95 14.93
N THR A 49 13.81 27.01 14.19
CA THR A 49 13.46 28.38 14.59
C THR A 49 11.95 28.58 14.72
N ALA A 50 11.17 28.06 13.78
CA ALA A 50 9.72 28.21 13.76
C ALA A 50 9.02 27.37 14.84
N THR A 51 9.62 26.24 15.25
CA THR A 51 9.01 25.28 16.17
C THR A 51 9.57 25.35 17.60
N GLY A 52 10.78 25.85 17.75
CA GLY A 52 11.53 25.75 19.00
C GLY A 52 11.96 24.31 19.34
N THR A 53 11.90 23.39 18.39
CA THR A 53 12.16 21.95 18.57
C THR A 53 13.41 21.55 17.79
N VAL A 54 14.28 20.75 18.38
CA VAL A 54 15.44 20.17 17.71
C VAL A 54 15.00 19.11 16.71
N LEU A 55 15.41 19.23 15.45
CA LEU A 55 15.04 18.36 14.32
C LEU A 55 16.24 17.62 13.71
N ASP A 56 17.45 17.83 14.23
CA ASP A 56 18.70 17.19 13.78
C ASP A 56 18.52 15.66 13.57
N GLY A 57 17.96 14.96 14.56
CA GLY A 57 17.71 13.52 14.46
C GLY A 57 16.74 13.14 13.33
N PHE A 58 15.73 13.98 13.03
CA PHE A 58 14.81 13.77 11.92
C PHE A 58 15.52 13.95 10.58
N PHE A 59 16.26 15.05 10.39
CA PHE A 59 16.97 15.31 9.13
C PHE A 59 18.07 14.28 8.90
N PHE A 60 18.88 13.94 9.91
CA PHE A 60 19.87 12.87 9.82
C PHE A 60 19.26 11.54 9.41
N GLN A 61 18.14 11.13 10.03
CA GLN A 61 17.47 9.88 9.71
C GLN A 61 17.04 9.79 8.24
N TRP A 62 16.54 10.89 7.67
CA TRP A 62 15.96 10.87 6.34
C TRP A 62 16.89 11.33 5.23
N LEU A 63 17.93 12.08 5.52
CA LEU A 63 18.90 12.56 4.51
C LEU A 63 20.13 11.67 4.43
N ASP A 64 20.71 11.29 5.57
CA ASP A 64 22.03 10.66 5.63
C ASP A 64 21.96 9.13 5.72
N ARG A 65 20.89 8.58 6.33
CA ARG A 65 20.73 7.13 6.45
C ARG A 65 20.26 6.49 5.15
N LYS A 66 20.81 5.29 4.88
CA LYS A 66 20.37 4.42 3.80
C LYS A 66 19.31 3.43 4.32
N GLY A 67 18.44 3.00 3.40
CA GLY A 67 17.36 2.05 3.72
C GLY A 67 16.06 2.73 4.09
N LEU A 68 15.08 1.92 4.46
CA LEU A 68 13.72 2.31 4.84
C LEU A 68 13.30 1.52 6.07
N ALA A 69 12.40 2.10 6.87
CA ALA A 69 11.74 1.37 7.94
C ALA A 69 10.87 0.24 7.37
N ARG A 70 10.91 -0.91 8.01
CA ARG A 70 9.95 -2.02 7.77
C ARG A 70 9.04 -2.11 8.97
N LEU A 71 7.74 -1.98 8.74
CA LEU A 71 6.73 -2.05 9.79
C LEU A 71 5.93 -3.35 9.66
N THR A 72 5.61 -3.93 10.82
CA THR A 72 4.76 -5.11 10.91
C THR A 72 3.74 -4.90 12.03
N LEU A 73 2.46 -5.15 11.74
CA LEU A 73 1.45 -5.35 12.77
C LEU A 73 1.64 -6.76 13.34
N ALA A 74 2.37 -6.86 14.46
CA ALA A 74 2.71 -8.15 15.06
C ALA A 74 1.50 -8.78 15.76
N GLU A 75 0.62 -7.96 16.32
CA GLU A 75 -0.54 -8.43 17.05
C GLU A 75 -1.62 -7.35 17.10
N ALA A 76 -2.88 -7.77 17.01
CA ALA A 76 -4.05 -6.97 17.39
C ALA A 76 -4.89 -7.76 18.38
N ARG A 77 -5.10 -7.20 19.58
CA ARG A 77 -5.90 -7.82 20.64
C ARG A 77 -7.05 -6.92 21.05
N GLN A 78 -8.22 -7.51 21.23
CA GLN A 78 -9.38 -6.83 21.77
C GLN A 78 -9.89 -7.56 23.03
N SER A 79 -10.21 -6.81 24.06
CA SER A 79 -10.82 -7.29 25.29
C SER A 79 -11.96 -6.36 25.71
N THR A 80 -12.88 -6.88 26.50
CA THR A 80 -13.85 -6.04 27.21
C THR A 80 -13.16 -5.19 28.24
N ALA A 81 -13.58 -3.95 28.39
CA ALA A 81 -12.98 -2.99 29.33
C ALA A 81 -14.05 -2.06 29.89
N VAL A 82 -13.79 -1.51 31.06
CA VAL A 82 -14.51 -0.34 31.55
C VAL A 82 -13.79 0.89 30.98
N LEU A 83 -14.53 1.67 30.22
CA LEU A 83 -14.01 2.86 29.55
C LEU A 83 -13.75 3.99 30.54
N SER A 84 -12.98 5.00 30.14
CA SER A 84 -12.67 6.18 30.94
C SER A 84 -13.92 6.95 31.44
N ASN A 85 -15.06 6.80 30.78
CA ASN A 85 -16.35 7.35 31.16
C ASN A 85 -17.17 6.47 32.12
N GLY A 86 -16.63 5.31 32.55
CA GLY A 86 -17.27 4.34 33.44
C GLY A 86 -18.24 3.36 32.74
N GLN A 87 -18.42 3.45 31.42
CA GLN A 87 -19.27 2.54 30.67
C GLN A 87 -18.52 1.25 30.28
N SER A 88 -19.25 0.18 30.07
CA SER A 88 -18.69 -1.04 29.49
C SER A 88 -18.42 -0.84 28.00
N GLY A 89 -17.28 -1.32 27.53
CA GLY A 89 -16.87 -1.22 26.15
C GLY A 89 -15.72 -2.17 25.84
N TYR A 90 -14.88 -1.78 24.90
CA TYR A 90 -13.77 -2.57 24.40
C TYR A 90 -12.48 -1.76 24.43
N ARG A 91 -11.38 -2.45 24.72
CA ARG A 91 -10.03 -1.94 24.53
C ARG A 91 -9.35 -2.79 23.47
N THR A 92 -9.00 -2.15 22.35
CA THR A 92 -8.30 -2.80 21.25
C THR A 92 -6.90 -2.25 21.15
N CYS A 93 -5.89 -3.11 21.24
CA CYS A 93 -4.49 -2.75 21.20
C CYS A 93 -3.81 -3.36 19.97
N ALA A 94 -3.01 -2.56 19.29
CA ALA A 94 -2.18 -2.94 18.15
C ALA A 94 -0.71 -2.90 18.55
N LYS A 95 -0.01 -4.02 18.45
CA LYS A 95 1.43 -4.12 18.65
C LYS A 95 2.13 -3.99 17.30
N ILE A 96 2.94 -2.94 17.16
CA ILE A 96 3.67 -2.62 15.93
C ILE A 96 5.15 -2.84 16.19
N GLN A 97 5.83 -3.47 15.24
CA GLN A 97 7.25 -3.76 15.28
C GLN A 97 7.97 -3.17 14.06
N GLN A 98 9.24 -2.84 14.26
CA GLN A 98 10.20 -2.54 13.21
C GLN A 98 11.47 -3.40 13.37
N ASP A 99 12.31 -3.43 12.33
CA ASP A 99 13.56 -4.17 12.34
C ASP A 99 14.49 -3.66 13.47
N PRO A 100 14.83 -4.50 14.46
CA PRO A 100 15.68 -4.08 15.58
C PRO A 100 17.11 -3.73 15.15
N SER A 101 17.56 -4.18 13.99
CA SER A 101 18.89 -3.86 13.44
C SER A 101 18.94 -2.48 12.78
N SER A 102 17.78 -1.86 12.51
CA SER A 102 17.68 -0.58 11.80
C SER A 102 16.51 0.25 12.32
N LEU A 103 16.63 0.70 13.56
CA LEU A 103 15.57 1.46 14.23
C LEU A 103 15.40 2.86 13.62
N TYR A 104 14.14 3.26 13.46
CA TYR A 104 13.70 4.60 13.04
C TYR A 104 12.84 5.24 14.12
N ASP A 105 12.89 6.56 14.23
CA ASP A 105 11.95 7.36 15.04
C ASP A 105 10.74 7.71 14.15
N LEU A 106 9.61 7.07 14.41
CA LEU A 106 8.42 7.16 13.57
C LEU A 106 7.20 7.57 14.38
N ASN A 107 6.38 8.43 13.80
CA ASN A 107 5.01 8.68 14.22
C ASN A 107 4.08 7.92 13.26
N ILE A 108 3.53 6.81 13.73
CA ILE A 108 2.78 5.87 12.90
C ILE A 108 1.29 6.08 13.10
N PRO A 109 0.54 6.46 12.04
CA PRO A 109 -0.90 6.46 12.08
C PRO A 109 -1.46 5.04 12.19
N VAL A 110 -2.37 4.82 13.14
CA VAL A 110 -3.12 3.57 13.28
C VAL A 110 -4.60 3.90 13.17
N GLU A 111 -5.29 3.21 12.29
CA GLU A 111 -6.73 3.37 12.07
C GLU A 111 -7.47 2.13 12.53
N PHE A 112 -8.55 2.34 13.29
CA PHE A 112 -9.41 1.31 13.84
C PHE A 112 -10.80 1.48 13.23
N THR A 113 -11.28 0.48 12.49
CA THR A 113 -12.63 0.47 11.92
C THR A 113 -13.60 -0.20 12.89
N LEU A 114 -14.60 0.52 13.31
CA LEU A 114 -15.63 0.07 14.26
C LEU A 114 -16.71 -0.79 13.59
N ALA A 115 -17.57 -1.40 14.39
CA ALA A 115 -18.63 -2.30 13.90
C ALA A 115 -19.64 -1.62 12.98
N ASP A 116 -19.87 -0.32 13.14
CA ASP A 116 -20.75 0.51 12.30
C ASP A 116 -20.07 1.04 11.03
N GLY A 117 -18.79 0.71 10.79
CA GLY A 117 -18.00 1.18 9.66
C GLY A 117 -17.31 2.53 9.88
N SER A 118 -17.58 3.22 11.00
CA SER A 118 -16.84 4.43 11.34
C SER A 118 -15.38 4.11 11.68
N THR A 119 -14.49 5.10 11.50
CA THR A 119 -13.07 4.94 11.78
C THR A 119 -12.62 5.88 12.89
N SER A 120 -11.73 5.36 13.76
CA SER A 120 -11.00 6.15 14.74
C SER A 120 -9.51 6.04 14.45
N ARG A 121 -8.81 7.16 14.51
CA ARG A 121 -7.39 7.24 14.20
C ARG A 121 -6.60 7.75 15.39
N SER A 122 -5.45 7.11 15.64
CA SER A 122 -4.44 7.56 16.59
C SER A 122 -3.06 7.58 15.92
N VAL A 123 -2.13 8.33 16.50
CA VAL A 123 -0.72 8.31 16.09
C VAL A 123 0.08 7.68 17.22
N VAL A 124 0.87 6.68 16.89
CA VAL A 124 1.69 5.92 17.84
C VAL A 124 3.16 6.19 17.56
N SER A 125 3.89 6.62 18.58
CA SER A 125 5.35 6.81 18.46
C SER A 125 6.07 5.47 18.55
N LEU A 126 6.98 5.22 17.62
CA LEU A 126 7.83 4.02 17.57
C LEU A 126 9.30 4.45 17.46
N THR A 127 10.01 4.44 18.58
CA THR A 127 11.44 4.79 18.69
C THR A 127 12.32 3.58 19.04
N THR A 128 11.68 2.47 19.39
CA THR A 128 12.30 1.19 19.76
C THR A 128 11.88 0.10 18.78
N ALA A 129 12.30 -1.14 18.98
CA ALA A 129 11.94 -2.26 18.13
C ALA A 129 10.42 -2.54 18.07
N GLU A 130 9.69 -2.15 19.12
CA GLU A 130 8.24 -2.34 19.16
C GLU A 130 7.54 -1.26 20.00
N THR A 131 6.26 -1.06 19.70
CA THR A 131 5.36 -0.20 20.47
C THR A 131 3.95 -0.76 20.44
N THR A 132 3.09 -0.30 21.34
CA THR A 132 1.68 -0.70 21.39
C THR A 132 0.80 0.54 21.46
N GLY A 133 -0.11 0.68 20.49
CA GLY A 133 -1.17 1.69 20.51
C GLY A 133 -2.51 1.06 20.83
N CYS A 134 -3.32 1.69 21.68
CA CYS A 134 -4.62 1.18 22.06
C CYS A 134 -5.73 2.20 21.81
N LEU A 135 -6.91 1.71 21.44
CA LEU A 135 -8.15 2.46 21.35
C LEU A 135 -9.15 1.90 22.38
N GLU A 136 -9.80 2.78 23.12
CA GLU A 136 -11.00 2.47 23.89
C GLU A 136 -12.25 2.90 23.10
N SER A 137 -13.22 2.00 22.96
CA SER A 137 -14.43 2.25 22.18
C SER A 137 -15.64 1.56 22.77
N ALA A 138 -16.83 2.15 22.60
CA ALA A 138 -18.10 1.51 22.98
C ALA A 138 -18.45 0.35 22.05
N GLN A 139 -17.89 0.31 20.85
CA GLN A 139 -18.16 -0.71 19.83
C GLN A 139 -16.95 -1.60 19.61
N VAL A 140 -17.21 -2.80 19.09
CA VAL A 140 -16.18 -3.73 18.61
C VAL A 140 -15.40 -3.10 17.47
N VAL A 141 -14.08 -3.23 17.51
CA VAL A 141 -13.20 -2.92 16.37
C VAL A 141 -13.17 -4.16 15.46
N ARG A 142 -13.45 -3.96 14.18
CA ARG A 142 -13.43 -5.04 13.17
C ARG A 142 -12.11 -5.13 12.41
N LEU A 143 -11.44 -3.99 12.24
CA LEU A 143 -10.18 -3.92 11.49
C LEU A 143 -9.23 -2.93 12.18
N VAL A 144 -7.96 -3.32 12.23
CA VAL A 144 -6.85 -2.43 12.62
C VAL A 144 -5.90 -2.33 11.43
N ALA A 145 -5.63 -1.11 10.99
CA ALA A 145 -4.73 -0.83 9.89
C ALA A 145 -3.59 0.08 10.35
N VAL A 146 -2.36 -0.30 10.01
CA VAL A 146 -1.16 0.47 10.31
C VAL A 146 -0.78 1.28 9.08
N ASP A 147 -0.74 2.60 9.22
CA ASP A 147 -0.41 3.53 8.15
C ASP A 147 -1.20 3.30 6.83
N PRO A 148 -2.53 3.21 6.88
CA PRO A 148 -3.34 2.82 5.71
C PRO A 148 -3.33 3.84 4.57
N ARG A 149 -2.84 5.06 4.84
CA ARG A 149 -2.75 6.14 3.84
C ARG A 149 -1.34 6.42 3.37
N PHE A 150 -0.37 5.54 3.72
CA PHE A 150 1.03 5.64 3.32
C PHE A 150 1.68 6.99 3.69
N GLU A 151 1.45 7.45 4.92
CA GLU A 151 1.95 8.73 5.42
C GLU A 151 3.36 8.65 6.00
N VAL A 152 3.86 7.42 6.23
CA VAL A 152 5.23 7.16 6.70
C VAL A 152 6.07 6.66 5.52
N PHE A 153 7.25 7.26 5.32
CA PHE A 153 8.19 6.79 4.31
C PHE A 153 8.85 5.50 4.76
N ARG A 154 8.31 4.38 4.32
CA ARG A 154 8.70 3.02 4.72
C ARG A 154 8.69 2.06 3.53
N GLU A 155 9.29 0.91 3.69
CA GLU A 155 9.16 -0.17 2.72
C GLU A 155 7.75 -0.77 2.81
N LEU A 156 7.05 -0.79 1.70
CA LEU A 156 5.74 -1.42 1.59
C LEU A 156 5.91 -2.91 1.30
N THR A 157 5.11 -3.73 1.96
CA THR A 157 5.02 -5.15 1.63
C THR A 157 4.41 -5.33 0.23
N ARG A 158 4.48 -6.55 -0.29
CA ARG A 158 3.89 -6.84 -1.60
C ARG A 158 2.38 -6.60 -1.61
N GLU A 159 1.72 -6.97 -0.52
CA GLU A 159 0.27 -6.87 -0.33
C GLU A 159 -0.19 -5.41 -0.18
N GLU A 160 0.66 -4.53 0.31
CA GLU A 160 0.37 -3.11 0.46
C GLU A 160 0.58 -2.31 -0.84
N ARG A 161 1.32 -2.89 -1.80
CA ARG A 161 1.55 -2.20 -3.08
C ARG A 161 0.29 -2.33 -3.93
N PRO A 162 -0.30 -1.21 -4.37
CA PRO A 162 -1.43 -1.30 -5.27
C PRO A 162 -1.01 -2.02 -6.56
N PRO A 163 -1.83 -2.92 -7.08
CA PRO A 163 -1.55 -3.55 -8.35
C PRO A 163 -1.44 -2.49 -9.43
N ALA A 164 -0.37 -2.52 -10.19
CA ALA A 164 -0.09 -1.58 -11.26
C ALA A 164 0.28 -2.31 -12.53
N LEU A 165 -0.16 -1.79 -13.68
CA LEU A 165 0.15 -2.37 -14.98
C LEU A 165 1.67 -2.49 -15.23
N SER A 166 2.46 -1.54 -14.72
CA SER A 166 3.92 -1.62 -14.76
C SER A 166 4.48 -2.85 -14.03
N GLY A 167 3.87 -3.26 -12.91
CA GLY A 167 4.26 -4.48 -12.21
C GLY A 167 3.93 -5.74 -13.01
N VAL A 168 2.80 -5.73 -13.73
CA VAL A 168 2.42 -6.83 -14.63
C VAL A 168 3.40 -6.94 -15.80
N LEU A 169 3.79 -5.81 -16.39
CA LEU A 169 4.72 -5.76 -17.52
C LEU A 169 6.17 -6.09 -17.13
N ALA A 170 6.56 -5.85 -15.87
CA ALA A 170 7.92 -6.12 -15.36
C ALA A 170 8.11 -7.54 -14.80
N GLY A 171 7.07 -8.38 -14.83
CA GLY A 171 7.15 -9.77 -14.33
C GLY A 171 8.09 -10.64 -15.17
N ASP A 172 8.90 -11.51 -14.53
CA ASP A 172 9.72 -12.51 -15.19
C ASP A 172 9.76 -13.79 -14.31
N PRO A 173 9.35 -14.94 -14.83
CA PRO A 173 8.70 -15.15 -16.14
C PRO A 173 7.23 -14.71 -16.17
N ILE A 174 6.74 -14.37 -17.36
CA ILE A 174 5.32 -14.14 -17.63
C ILE A 174 4.74 -15.44 -18.20
N VAL A 175 3.68 -15.93 -17.57
CA VAL A 175 3.00 -17.14 -18.01
C VAL A 175 1.59 -16.81 -18.47
N VAL A 176 1.31 -17.05 -19.74
CA VAL A 176 -0.02 -16.92 -20.34
C VAL A 176 -0.70 -18.29 -20.26
N GLN A 177 -1.70 -18.43 -19.39
CA GLN A 177 -2.51 -19.65 -19.30
C GLN A 177 -3.83 -19.45 -20.04
N TYR A 178 -4.22 -20.45 -20.82
CA TYR A 178 -5.50 -20.47 -21.49
C TYR A 178 -6.16 -21.86 -21.37
N ASP A 179 -7.43 -21.92 -21.68
CA ASP A 179 -8.22 -23.15 -21.65
C ASP A 179 -8.79 -23.40 -23.05
N SER A 180 -8.19 -24.34 -23.77
CA SER A 180 -8.61 -24.71 -25.10
C SER A 180 -10.04 -25.29 -25.14
N SER A 181 -10.50 -25.89 -24.04
CA SER A 181 -11.87 -26.42 -23.93
C SER A 181 -12.94 -25.32 -23.78
N ALA A 182 -12.52 -24.10 -23.42
CA ALA A 182 -13.39 -22.92 -23.26
C ALA A 182 -13.39 -21.99 -24.51
N GLY A 183 -12.91 -22.48 -25.64
CA GLY A 183 -13.00 -21.76 -26.94
C GLY A 183 -11.84 -20.79 -27.21
N VAL A 184 -10.81 -20.75 -26.38
CA VAL A 184 -9.56 -20.04 -26.67
C VAL A 184 -8.64 -20.99 -27.42
N ASP A 185 -8.33 -20.72 -28.68
CA ASP A 185 -7.38 -21.55 -29.41
C ASP A 185 -5.92 -21.15 -29.16
N SER A 186 -5.01 -22.06 -29.49
CA SER A 186 -3.57 -21.87 -29.28
C SER A 186 -3.01 -20.71 -30.12
N ALA A 187 -3.59 -20.40 -31.29
CA ALA A 187 -3.12 -19.34 -32.15
C ALA A 187 -3.43 -17.96 -31.51
N ILE A 188 -4.60 -17.81 -30.89
CA ILE A 188 -4.95 -16.61 -30.14
C ILE A 188 -4.00 -16.40 -28.96
N ALA A 189 -3.77 -17.48 -28.18
CA ALA A 189 -2.89 -17.42 -27.02
C ALA A 189 -1.43 -17.11 -27.42
N GLN A 190 -0.95 -17.72 -28.50
CA GLN A 190 0.39 -17.47 -29.02
C GLN A 190 0.51 -16.05 -29.58
N GLY A 191 -0.48 -15.58 -30.38
CA GLY A 191 -0.48 -14.22 -30.90
C GLY A 191 -0.48 -13.15 -29.81
N PHE A 192 -1.20 -13.39 -28.71
CA PHE A 192 -1.14 -12.53 -27.53
C PHE A 192 0.25 -12.52 -26.90
N ALA A 193 0.85 -13.71 -26.68
CA ALA A 193 2.19 -13.84 -26.11
C ALA A 193 3.28 -13.19 -26.98
N ASP A 194 3.20 -13.36 -28.30
CA ASP A 194 4.12 -12.75 -29.26
C ASP A 194 4.04 -11.22 -29.24
N ALA A 195 2.82 -10.68 -29.23
CA ALA A 195 2.59 -9.24 -29.12
C ALA A 195 3.13 -8.69 -27.80
N TRP A 196 2.93 -9.43 -26.70
CA TRP A 196 3.42 -9.02 -25.39
C TRP A 196 4.94 -9.09 -25.30
N SER A 197 5.58 -10.13 -25.86
CA SER A 197 7.04 -10.27 -25.91
C SER A 197 7.75 -9.09 -26.59
N GLY A 198 7.05 -8.36 -27.46
CA GLY A 198 7.55 -7.14 -28.08
C GLY A 198 7.53 -5.90 -27.16
N VAL A 199 6.88 -5.97 -26.02
CA VAL A 199 6.65 -4.83 -25.11
C VAL A 199 7.33 -5.04 -23.74
N VAL A 200 7.50 -6.29 -23.30
CA VAL A 200 8.04 -6.64 -22.00
C VAL A 200 9.49 -7.14 -22.10
N GLU A 201 10.27 -6.93 -21.05
CA GLU A 201 11.64 -7.46 -20.94
C GLU A 201 11.66 -8.91 -20.43
N GLY A 202 10.56 -9.36 -19.81
CA GLY A 202 10.45 -10.70 -19.21
C GLY A 202 10.20 -11.81 -20.25
N ARG A 203 10.55 -13.05 -19.86
CA ARG A 203 10.29 -14.23 -20.70
C ARG A 203 8.79 -14.56 -20.70
N VAL A 204 8.19 -14.61 -21.87
CA VAL A 204 6.78 -14.97 -22.04
C VAL A 204 6.65 -16.44 -22.48
N SER A 205 5.81 -17.20 -21.82
CA SER A 205 5.50 -18.59 -22.16
C SER A 205 3.99 -18.80 -22.21
N VAL A 206 3.53 -19.72 -23.06
CA VAL A 206 2.12 -20.06 -23.23
C VAL A 206 1.89 -21.47 -22.69
N LEU A 207 0.79 -21.64 -21.96
CA LEU A 207 0.44 -22.90 -21.34
C LEU A 207 -1.06 -23.18 -21.52
N ASP A 208 -1.38 -24.23 -22.28
CA ASP A 208 -2.74 -24.78 -22.31
C ASP A 208 -2.99 -25.61 -21.05
N ARG A 209 -4.02 -25.27 -20.32
CA ARG A 209 -4.46 -26.01 -19.15
C ARG A 209 -5.68 -26.90 -19.43
N GLY A 210 -6.35 -26.70 -20.54
CA GLY A 210 -7.66 -27.32 -20.74
C GLY A 210 -8.58 -27.01 -19.55
N SER A 211 -9.32 -27.99 -19.08
CA SER A 211 -10.16 -27.86 -17.88
C SER A 211 -9.40 -28.00 -16.56
N GLY A 212 -8.06 -28.00 -16.58
CA GLY A 212 -7.23 -28.16 -15.38
C GLY A 212 -7.22 -26.90 -14.49
N ALA A 213 -6.86 -27.09 -13.22
CA ALA A 213 -6.75 -26.00 -12.27
C ALA A 213 -5.68 -24.98 -12.67
N VAL A 214 -5.95 -23.70 -12.42
CA VAL A 214 -4.97 -22.62 -12.56
C VAL A 214 -3.83 -22.84 -11.56
N THR A 215 -2.59 -22.70 -12.02
CA THR A 215 -1.42 -22.78 -11.15
C THR A 215 -0.57 -21.53 -11.33
N THR A 216 -0.17 -20.92 -10.21
CA THR A 216 0.72 -19.75 -10.22
C THR A 216 2.18 -20.15 -10.49
N GLY A 217 2.58 -21.35 -10.08
CA GLY A 217 3.96 -21.84 -10.27
C GLY A 217 4.99 -20.83 -9.75
N SER A 218 6.07 -20.65 -10.53
CA SER A 218 7.12 -19.64 -10.28
C SER A 218 6.93 -18.39 -11.15
N ALA A 219 5.72 -18.12 -11.66
CA ALA A 219 5.46 -16.98 -12.51
C ALA A 219 5.63 -15.67 -11.74
N GLY A 220 6.36 -14.72 -12.31
CA GLY A 220 6.37 -13.32 -11.84
C GLY A 220 5.08 -12.60 -12.20
N THR A 221 4.51 -12.95 -13.37
CA THR A 221 3.19 -12.50 -13.82
C THR A 221 2.42 -13.67 -14.42
N LEU A 222 1.16 -13.82 -14.02
CA LEU A 222 0.23 -14.77 -14.58
C LEU A 222 -0.87 -14.03 -15.35
N VAL A 223 -1.03 -14.38 -16.62
CA VAL A 223 -2.10 -13.88 -17.49
C VAL A 223 -3.08 -15.03 -17.78
N LEU A 224 -4.34 -14.81 -17.49
CA LEU A 224 -5.41 -15.78 -17.78
C LEU A 224 -6.18 -15.31 -19.01
N LEU A 225 -6.15 -16.08 -20.09
CA LEU A 225 -6.90 -15.78 -21.31
C LEU A 225 -8.18 -16.63 -21.38
N GLY A 226 -9.29 -15.93 -21.60
CA GLY A 226 -10.60 -16.53 -21.71
C GLY A 226 -11.33 -16.67 -20.37
N ASP A 227 -12.63 -16.90 -20.48
CA ASP A 227 -13.58 -16.95 -19.37
C ASP A 227 -13.97 -18.41 -19.09
N SER A 228 -13.02 -19.23 -18.67
CA SER A 228 -13.28 -20.61 -18.30
C SER A 228 -13.72 -20.76 -16.84
N ALA A 229 -14.39 -21.88 -16.54
CA ALA A 229 -14.81 -22.19 -15.17
C ALA A 229 -13.62 -22.27 -14.21
N SER A 230 -12.47 -22.82 -14.66
CA SER A 230 -11.25 -22.91 -13.88
C SER A 230 -10.64 -21.53 -13.60
N HIS A 231 -10.66 -20.63 -14.58
CA HIS A 231 -10.23 -19.24 -14.41
C HIS A 231 -11.12 -18.50 -13.40
N ARG A 232 -12.45 -18.60 -13.57
CA ARG A 232 -13.40 -18.00 -12.63
C ARG A 232 -13.21 -18.50 -11.21
N GLN A 233 -13.10 -19.79 -11.01
CA GLN A 233 -12.89 -20.37 -9.69
C GLN A 233 -11.64 -19.83 -9.00
N PHE A 234 -10.59 -19.55 -9.78
CA PHE A 234 -9.34 -19.01 -9.26
C PHE A 234 -9.44 -17.51 -8.92
N ILE A 235 -10.03 -16.70 -9.82
CA ILE A 235 -10.01 -15.24 -9.69
C ILE A 235 -11.16 -14.66 -8.88
N GLU A 236 -12.36 -15.26 -8.88
CA GLU A 236 -13.54 -14.70 -8.19
C GLU A 236 -13.33 -14.39 -6.71
N PRO A 237 -12.66 -15.24 -5.89
CA PRO A 237 -12.39 -14.91 -4.50
C PRO A 237 -11.54 -13.65 -4.34
N LEU A 238 -10.58 -13.44 -5.25
CA LEU A 238 -9.70 -12.27 -5.26
C LEU A 238 -10.46 -11.03 -5.70
N LEU A 239 -11.24 -11.13 -6.77
CA LEU A 239 -12.01 -10.01 -7.33
C LEU A 239 -13.03 -9.44 -6.34
N ARG A 240 -13.67 -10.29 -5.54
CA ARG A 240 -14.63 -9.85 -4.52
C ARG A 240 -14.03 -8.89 -3.50
N THR A 241 -12.74 -9.02 -3.20
CA THR A 241 -12.04 -8.10 -2.28
C THR A 241 -11.92 -6.69 -2.84
N TYR A 242 -12.03 -6.55 -4.16
CA TYR A 242 -11.95 -5.28 -4.89
C TYR A 242 -13.30 -4.78 -5.40
N GLY A 243 -14.42 -5.34 -4.91
CA GLY A 243 -15.75 -4.94 -5.37
C GLY A 243 -16.07 -5.34 -6.81
N VAL A 244 -15.32 -6.30 -7.38
CA VAL A 244 -15.51 -6.79 -8.75
C VAL A 244 -16.26 -8.10 -8.74
N THR A 245 -17.29 -8.23 -9.58
CA THR A 245 -18.04 -9.47 -9.80
C THR A 245 -18.05 -9.86 -11.26
N LEU A 246 -17.89 -11.17 -11.51
CA LEU A 246 -17.97 -11.75 -12.86
C LEU A 246 -19.34 -12.41 -13.03
N ASN A 247 -20.10 -11.96 -14.03
CA ASN A 247 -21.34 -12.58 -14.48
C ASN A 247 -21.16 -13.12 -15.89
N ALA A 248 -22.09 -13.94 -16.38
CA ALA A 248 -22.01 -14.44 -17.75
C ALA A 248 -22.02 -13.29 -18.77
N GLY A 249 -20.87 -13.05 -19.41
CA GLY A 249 -20.67 -12.01 -20.41
C GLY A 249 -20.53 -10.57 -19.89
N HIS A 250 -20.51 -10.37 -18.57
CA HIS A 250 -20.39 -9.05 -17.95
C HIS A 250 -19.44 -9.05 -16.78
N VAL A 251 -18.75 -7.92 -16.56
CA VAL A 251 -17.99 -7.62 -15.33
C VAL A 251 -18.63 -6.41 -14.66
N SER A 252 -18.95 -6.51 -13.40
CA SER A 252 -19.40 -5.39 -12.58
C SER A 252 -18.26 -4.89 -11.70
N ILE A 253 -17.96 -3.60 -11.77
CA ILE A 253 -16.93 -2.91 -10.98
C ILE A 253 -17.62 -1.75 -10.26
N ASP A 254 -17.63 -1.78 -8.95
CA ASP A 254 -18.29 -0.75 -8.11
C ASP A 254 -19.74 -0.45 -8.54
N GLY A 255 -20.48 -1.50 -8.92
CA GLY A 255 -21.86 -1.40 -9.37
C GLY A 255 -22.07 -0.94 -10.83
N THR A 256 -21.00 -0.75 -11.59
CA THR A 256 -21.05 -0.45 -13.02
C THR A 256 -20.81 -1.71 -13.84
N ASP A 257 -21.73 -2.07 -14.72
CA ASP A 257 -21.64 -3.26 -15.57
C ASP A 257 -20.94 -2.95 -16.90
N TYR A 258 -20.00 -3.82 -17.28
CA TYR A 258 -19.26 -3.79 -18.54
C TYR A 258 -19.56 -5.04 -19.35
N ASP A 259 -20.02 -4.87 -20.59
CA ASP A 259 -20.34 -5.96 -21.53
C ASP A 259 -19.05 -6.48 -22.19
N LEU A 260 -18.67 -7.70 -21.86
CA LEU A 260 -17.45 -8.34 -22.39
C LEU A 260 -17.52 -8.72 -23.87
N SER A 261 -18.70 -8.68 -24.49
CA SER A 261 -18.83 -8.85 -25.94
C SER A 261 -18.32 -7.63 -26.72
N ARG A 262 -18.18 -6.48 -26.07
CA ARG A 262 -17.83 -5.20 -26.72
C ARG A 262 -16.62 -4.53 -26.08
N GLN A 263 -16.15 -5.01 -24.91
CA GLN A 263 -15.13 -4.35 -24.12
C GLN A 263 -14.13 -5.37 -23.57
N PHE A 264 -12.88 -4.96 -23.47
CA PHE A 264 -11.88 -5.69 -22.70
C PHE A 264 -11.82 -5.14 -21.29
N VAL A 265 -11.75 -6.05 -20.31
CA VAL A 265 -11.44 -5.69 -18.92
C VAL A 265 -10.12 -6.35 -18.57
N ALA A 266 -9.11 -5.54 -18.26
CA ALA A 266 -7.83 -5.99 -17.73
C ALA A 266 -7.78 -5.64 -16.24
N LEU A 267 -7.63 -6.65 -15.40
CA LEU A 267 -7.51 -6.51 -13.96
C LEU A 267 -6.10 -6.92 -13.54
N ALA A 268 -5.36 -6.01 -12.92
CA ALA A 268 -4.10 -6.31 -12.26
C ALA A 268 -4.38 -6.53 -10.76
N MET A 269 -3.86 -7.64 -10.22
CA MET A 269 -4.08 -8.02 -8.82
C MET A 269 -2.75 -8.39 -8.14
#